data_84da97f3d827caade498378c2cc3ed70
#
_entry.id   84da97f3d827caade498378c2cc3ed70
#
_cell.length_a   1.000
_cell.length_b   1.000
_cell.length_c   1.000
_cell.angle_alpha   90.00
_cell.angle_beta   90.00
_cell.angle_gamma   90.00
#
_symmetry.space_group_name_H-M   'P 1'
#
loop_
_entity.id
_entity.type
_entity.pdbx_description
1 polymer ?
#
loop_
_entity_poly.entity_id
_entity_poly.type
_entity_poly.pdbx_seq_one_letter_code
_entity_poly.pdbx_strand_id
1 'polypeptide(L)'
;MESKQELIDSMILRGMLGTPHIIDAFREIDRKYFVPESFEDHIYVDAPLPIGNNQTISQPSTVAFMLEKLEPGEGDKVLDIGSGSGWTTALLCYIAGDKGSVMGLERMDELVEQGKENLAKLQFGSHCRIQRAGEKLGLPGEQFDRILVSASADEIPEELFFQLKIGGILVIPVRNSIFKFKKISEDNIEREEFYGFVFVPLIY
;
A
#
# COMPACT_ATOMS: atom_id res chain seq x y z
N MET A 1 10.35 20.33 13.71
CA MET A 1 10.31 18.96 13.19
C MET A 1 8.95 18.38 13.57
N GLU A 2 8.11 18.02 12.61
CA GLU A 2 6.83 17.36 12.91
C GLU A 2 7.10 16.00 13.55
N SER A 3 6.35 15.66 14.58
CA SER A 3 6.42 14.34 15.20
C SER A 3 5.46 13.35 14.51
N LYS A 4 5.68 12.06 14.69
CA LYS A 4 4.75 11.01 14.22
C LYS A 4 3.31 11.28 14.71
N GLN A 5 3.16 11.68 15.96
CA GLN A 5 1.83 11.93 16.54
C GLN A 5 1.16 13.16 15.90
N GLU A 6 1.90 14.26 15.69
CA GLU A 6 1.35 15.45 15.01
C GLU A 6 0.91 15.15 13.57
N LEU A 7 1.68 14.33 12.84
CA LEU A 7 1.29 13.88 11.50
C LEU A 7 -0.01 13.06 11.53
N ILE A 8 -0.13 12.08 12.45
CA ILE A 8 -1.33 11.26 12.59
C ILE A 8 -2.53 12.14 12.96
N ASP A 9 -2.40 13.03 13.94
CA ASP A 9 -3.48 13.93 14.39
C ASP A 9 -3.92 14.86 13.25
N SER A 10 -2.98 15.36 12.45
CA SER A 10 -3.27 16.16 11.26
C SER A 10 -4.07 15.38 10.20
N MET A 11 -3.70 14.10 9.94
CA MET A 11 -4.45 13.24 9.00
C MET A 11 -5.87 12.96 9.50
N ILE A 12 -6.04 12.72 10.80
CA ILE A 12 -7.36 12.52 11.42
C ILE A 12 -8.20 13.80 11.30
N LEU A 13 -7.65 14.94 11.67
CA LEU A 13 -8.35 16.23 11.61
C LEU A 13 -8.83 16.58 10.19
N ARG A 14 -8.04 16.22 9.17
CA ARG A 14 -8.38 16.44 7.76
C ARG A 14 -9.30 15.36 7.17
N GLY A 15 -9.70 14.36 7.94
CA GLY A 15 -10.55 13.26 7.48
C GLY A 15 -9.89 12.29 6.50
N MET A 16 -8.56 12.28 6.44
CA MET A 16 -7.78 11.37 5.60
C MET A 16 -7.56 10.02 6.29
N LEU A 17 -7.71 9.97 7.61
CA LEU A 17 -7.51 8.80 8.46
C LEU A 17 -8.60 8.82 9.54
N GLY A 18 -9.35 7.72 9.71
CA GLY A 18 -10.49 7.68 10.63
C GLY A 18 -10.79 6.32 11.23
N THR A 19 -10.43 5.24 10.53
CA THR A 19 -10.72 3.87 10.97
C THR A 19 -9.74 3.45 12.10
N PRO A 20 -10.23 3.03 13.30
CA PRO A 20 -9.38 2.81 14.47
C PRO A 20 -8.19 1.89 14.24
N HIS A 21 -8.37 0.72 13.64
CA HIS A 21 -7.27 -0.23 13.41
C HIS A 21 -6.27 0.25 12.35
N ILE A 22 -6.68 1.12 11.40
CA ILE A 22 -5.76 1.79 10.47
C ILE A 22 -4.96 2.87 11.22
N ILE A 23 -5.60 3.65 12.10
CA ILE A 23 -4.91 4.61 12.98
C ILE A 23 -3.86 3.89 13.83
N ASP A 24 -4.21 2.75 14.42
CA ASP A 24 -3.29 1.96 15.24
C ASP A 24 -2.11 1.43 14.42
N ALA A 25 -2.32 1.02 13.16
CA ALA A 25 -1.23 0.65 12.26
C ALA A 25 -0.24 1.82 12.03
N PHE A 26 -0.73 3.05 11.81
CA PHE A 26 0.14 4.23 11.68
C PHE A 26 0.90 4.58 12.97
N ARG A 27 0.33 4.29 14.14
CA ARG A 27 0.99 4.47 15.43
C ARG A 27 2.10 3.46 15.66
N GLU A 28 1.86 2.20 15.33
CA GLU A 28 2.80 1.09 15.57
C GLU A 28 3.90 1.04 14.52
N ILE A 29 3.56 1.16 13.24
CA ILE A 29 4.49 1.06 12.12
C ILE A 29 5.15 2.40 11.84
N ASP A 30 6.35 2.58 12.38
CA ASP A 30 7.06 3.84 12.24
C ASP A 30 7.68 4.00 10.85
N ARG A 31 7.30 5.09 10.14
CA ARG A 31 7.80 5.43 8.80
C ARG A 31 9.32 5.56 8.73
N LYS A 32 9.98 5.87 9.85
CA LYS A 32 11.45 6.02 9.93
C LYS A 32 12.22 4.79 9.46
N TYR A 33 11.66 3.60 9.59
CA TYR A 33 12.32 2.35 9.15
C TYR A 33 12.35 2.19 7.64
N PHE A 34 11.59 3.02 6.90
CA PHE A 34 11.35 2.91 5.47
C PHE A 34 11.85 4.11 4.66
N VAL A 35 12.35 5.13 5.35
CA VAL A 35 12.91 6.36 4.77
C VAL A 35 14.43 6.28 4.85
N PRO A 36 15.16 6.63 3.76
CA PRO A 36 16.62 6.70 3.79
C PRO A 36 17.14 7.71 4.85
N GLU A 37 18.28 7.43 5.46
CA GLU A 37 18.90 8.26 6.49
C GLU A 37 19.10 9.73 6.05
N SER A 38 19.37 9.94 4.75
CA SER A 38 19.50 11.30 4.17
C SER A 38 18.25 12.16 4.29
N PHE A 39 17.09 11.59 4.65
CA PHE A 39 15.81 12.28 4.83
C PHE A 39 15.27 12.17 6.26
N GLU A 40 16.11 11.87 7.25
CA GLU A 40 15.68 11.66 8.64
C GLU A 40 14.93 12.86 9.24
N ASP A 41 15.34 14.08 8.87
CA ASP A 41 14.68 15.34 9.30
C ASP A 41 13.26 15.53 8.69
N HIS A 42 12.90 14.75 7.66
CA HIS A 42 11.66 14.89 6.91
C HIS A 42 10.74 13.68 7.05
N ILE A 43 11.06 12.71 7.92
CA ILE A 43 10.33 11.44 8.06
C ILE A 43 8.83 11.67 8.22
N TYR A 44 8.43 12.64 9.05
CA TYR A 44 7.04 12.90 9.40
C TYR A 44 6.42 14.08 8.64
N VAL A 45 7.11 14.63 7.65
CA VAL A 45 6.52 15.60 6.72
C VAL A 45 5.49 14.88 5.85
N ASP A 46 4.30 15.49 5.70
CA ASP A 46 3.23 14.94 4.84
C ASP A 46 3.53 15.18 3.35
N ALA A 47 4.60 14.56 2.87
CA ALA A 47 5.08 14.62 1.48
C ALA A 47 5.70 13.28 1.06
N PRO A 48 5.74 12.97 -0.25
CA PRO A 48 6.53 11.87 -0.76
C PRO A 48 8.02 12.15 -0.59
N LEU A 49 8.83 11.11 -0.29
CA LEU A 49 10.27 11.22 -0.15
C LEU A 49 10.98 10.23 -1.07
N PRO A 50 12.14 10.57 -1.65
CA PRO A 50 12.92 9.65 -2.48
C PRO A 50 13.38 8.42 -1.68
N ILE A 51 13.32 7.23 -2.31
CA ILE A 51 13.83 5.96 -1.75
C ILE A 51 14.87 5.30 -2.65
N GLY A 52 15.37 6.00 -3.65
CA GLY A 52 16.27 5.48 -4.67
C GLY A 52 15.55 5.06 -5.95
N ASN A 53 16.30 4.73 -7.00
CA ASN A 53 15.82 4.23 -8.27
C ASN A 53 14.70 5.08 -8.93
N ASN A 54 14.70 6.40 -8.71
CA ASN A 54 13.65 7.34 -9.11
C ASN A 54 12.26 6.98 -8.55
N GLN A 55 12.21 6.25 -7.42
CA GLN A 55 10.98 5.91 -6.72
C GLN A 55 10.87 6.72 -5.43
N THR A 56 9.66 6.77 -4.88
CA THR A 56 9.36 7.49 -3.64
C THR A 56 8.57 6.62 -2.68
N ILE A 57 8.81 6.79 -1.38
CA ILE A 57 7.82 6.44 -0.36
C ILE A 57 6.70 7.48 -0.43
N SER A 58 5.47 7.02 -0.56
CA SER A 58 4.31 7.89 -0.77
C SER A 58 4.07 8.85 0.39
N GLN A 59 3.37 9.96 0.09
CA GLN A 59 2.87 10.92 1.07
C GLN A 59 1.99 10.21 2.10
N PRO A 60 2.20 10.42 3.41
CA PRO A 60 1.43 9.75 4.47
C PRO A 60 -0.08 9.87 4.35
N SER A 61 -0.60 11.07 4.07
CA SER A 61 -2.05 11.26 3.91
C SER A 61 -2.61 10.53 2.67
N THR A 62 -1.83 10.37 1.61
CA THR A 62 -2.22 9.58 0.44
C THR A 62 -2.31 8.10 0.79
N VAL A 63 -1.32 7.55 1.52
CA VAL A 63 -1.35 6.16 2.01
C VAL A 63 -2.54 5.94 2.94
N ALA A 64 -2.78 6.85 3.89
CA ALA A 64 -3.93 6.78 4.79
C ALA A 64 -5.25 6.74 4.01
N PHE A 65 -5.43 7.65 3.05
CA PHE A 65 -6.61 7.68 2.18
C PHE A 65 -6.79 6.37 1.42
N MET A 66 -5.72 5.82 0.82
CA MET A 66 -5.80 4.56 0.08
C MET A 66 -6.17 3.38 0.99
N LEU A 67 -5.63 3.30 2.20
CA LEU A 67 -5.98 2.27 3.17
C LEU A 67 -7.42 2.39 3.65
N GLU A 68 -7.93 3.61 3.89
CA GLU A 68 -9.35 3.85 4.21
C GLU A 68 -10.29 3.39 3.07
N LYS A 69 -9.87 3.50 1.81
CA LYS A 69 -10.65 3.03 0.66
C LYS A 69 -10.51 1.53 0.42
N LEU A 70 -9.37 0.94 0.78
CA LEU A 70 -9.10 -0.50 0.68
C LEU A 70 -9.86 -1.31 1.73
N GLU A 71 -10.14 -0.71 2.90
CA GLU A 71 -10.84 -1.36 4.01
C GLU A 71 -10.21 -2.70 4.43
N PRO A 72 -8.88 -2.76 4.66
CA PRO A 72 -8.23 -3.99 5.06
C PRO A 72 -8.63 -4.39 6.48
N GLY A 73 -8.74 -5.68 6.74
CA GLY A 73 -9.14 -6.23 8.03
C GLY A 73 -8.30 -7.41 8.50
N GLU A 74 -8.49 -7.79 9.77
CA GLU A 74 -7.83 -8.97 10.34
C GLU A 74 -8.22 -10.23 9.56
N GLY A 75 -7.23 -11.04 9.20
CA GLY A 75 -7.40 -12.28 8.45
C GLY A 75 -7.42 -12.12 6.93
N ASP A 76 -7.38 -10.90 6.39
CA ASP A 76 -7.36 -10.68 4.95
C ASP A 76 -6.08 -11.24 4.29
N LYS A 77 -6.24 -11.80 3.09
CA LYS A 77 -5.14 -12.07 2.17
C LYS A 77 -4.98 -10.88 1.24
N VAL A 78 -3.86 -10.16 1.37
CA VAL A 78 -3.62 -8.88 0.72
C VAL A 78 -2.47 -8.96 -0.28
N LEU A 79 -2.65 -8.31 -1.43
CA LEU A 79 -1.59 -8.06 -2.42
C LEU A 79 -1.28 -6.56 -2.46
N ASP A 80 0.01 -6.20 -2.28
CA ASP A 80 0.53 -4.83 -2.37
C ASP A 80 1.48 -4.71 -3.56
N ILE A 81 1.03 -4.11 -4.65
CA ILE A 81 1.81 -3.97 -5.91
C ILE A 81 2.52 -2.62 -5.94
N GLY A 82 3.83 -2.64 -6.09
CA GLY A 82 4.70 -1.47 -5.98
C GLY A 82 5.04 -1.19 -4.51
N SER A 83 5.47 -2.21 -3.77
CA SER A 83 5.73 -2.12 -2.33
C SER A 83 6.88 -1.17 -1.95
N GLY A 84 7.76 -0.82 -2.90
CA GLY A 84 8.87 0.11 -2.70
C GLY A 84 9.73 -0.29 -1.49
N SER A 85 9.91 0.64 -0.54
CA SER A 85 10.66 0.38 0.70
C SER A 85 9.93 -0.52 1.71
N GLY A 86 8.67 -0.93 1.43
CA GLY A 86 7.88 -1.86 2.24
C GLY A 86 6.98 -1.24 3.30
N TRP A 87 6.84 0.10 3.34
CA TRP A 87 6.04 0.76 4.40
C TRP A 87 4.56 0.39 4.32
N THR A 88 3.95 0.49 3.15
CA THR A 88 2.53 0.13 2.95
C THR A 88 2.30 -1.35 3.22
N THR A 89 3.22 -2.21 2.75
CA THR A 89 3.21 -3.64 3.08
C THR A 89 3.21 -3.87 4.60
N ALA A 90 4.06 -3.15 5.35
CA ALA A 90 4.13 -3.28 6.81
C ALA A 90 2.85 -2.84 7.52
N LEU A 91 2.23 -1.73 7.08
CA LEU A 91 0.93 -1.28 7.59
C LEU A 91 -0.15 -2.36 7.36
N LEU A 92 -0.20 -2.92 6.15
CA LEU A 92 -1.12 -4.00 5.81
C LEU A 92 -0.86 -5.26 6.62
N CYS A 93 0.42 -5.62 6.87
CA CYS A 93 0.79 -6.77 7.71
C CYS A 93 0.29 -6.61 9.14
N TYR A 94 0.44 -5.42 9.71
CA TYR A 94 -0.06 -5.12 11.05
C TYR A 94 -1.59 -5.29 11.11
N ILE A 95 -2.31 -4.76 10.11
CA ILE A 95 -3.78 -4.81 10.06
C ILE A 95 -4.28 -6.25 9.82
N ALA A 96 -3.68 -6.99 8.90
CA ALA A 96 -4.08 -8.35 8.58
C ALA A 96 -3.81 -9.33 9.75
N GLY A 97 -2.81 -9.03 10.58
CA GLY A 97 -2.44 -9.85 11.74
C GLY A 97 -2.01 -11.26 11.37
N ASP A 98 -1.77 -12.10 12.39
CA ASP A 98 -1.23 -13.45 12.22
C ASP A 98 -2.18 -14.43 11.46
N LYS A 99 -3.48 -14.11 11.38
CA LYS A 99 -4.48 -14.90 10.65
C LYS A 99 -4.57 -14.54 9.17
N GLY A 100 -4.06 -13.37 8.78
CA GLY A 100 -4.01 -12.90 7.41
C GLY A 100 -2.68 -13.19 6.72
N SER A 101 -2.53 -12.69 5.52
CA SER A 101 -1.25 -12.73 4.80
C SER A 101 -1.11 -11.55 3.85
N VAL A 102 0.10 -11.02 3.76
CA VAL A 102 0.40 -9.90 2.88
C VAL A 102 1.58 -10.25 1.98
N MET A 103 1.39 -10.07 0.68
CA MET A 103 2.44 -10.21 -0.32
C MET A 103 2.70 -8.87 -0.98
N GLY A 104 3.86 -8.27 -0.71
CA GLY A 104 4.38 -7.12 -1.44
C GLY A 104 5.09 -7.56 -2.72
N LEU A 105 4.80 -6.88 -3.83
CA LEU A 105 5.48 -7.05 -5.10
C LEU A 105 6.24 -5.78 -5.45
N GLU A 106 7.52 -5.91 -5.75
CA GLU A 106 8.37 -4.81 -6.22
C GLU A 106 9.21 -5.28 -7.42
N ARG A 107 9.39 -4.42 -8.42
CA ARG A 107 10.13 -4.77 -9.65
C ARG A 107 11.63 -4.48 -9.57
N MET A 108 12.03 -3.51 -8.76
CA MET A 108 13.42 -3.09 -8.62
C MET A 108 14.11 -3.96 -7.58
N ASP A 109 15.12 -4.74 -7.99
CA ASP A 109 15.80 -5.70 -7.10
C ASP A 109 16.34 -5.05 -5.82
N GLU A 110 16.92 -3.85 -5.93
CA GLU A 110 17.45 -3.11 -4.79
C GLU A 110 16.34 -2.73 -3.79
N LEU A 111 15.15 -2.35 -4.28
CA LEU A 111 14.01 -2.03 -3.43
C LEU A 111 13.36 -3.29 -2.83
N VAL A 112 13.39 -4.42 -3.55
CA VAL A 112 12.96 -5.71 -3.00
C VAL A 112 13.81 -6.07 -1.79
N GLU A 113 15.13 -6.00 -1.89
CA GLU A 113 16.02 -6.32 -0.77
C GLU A 113 15.86 -5.31 0.38
N GLN A 114 15.82 -4.00 0.06
CA GLN A 114 15.57 -2.97 1.06
C GLN A 114 14.23 -3.18 1.78
N GLY A 115 13.16 -3.48 1.06
CA GLY A 115 11.84 -3.75 1.63
C GLY A 115 11.84 -4.97 2.55
N LYS A 116 12.51 -6.06 2.17
CA LYS A 116 12.69 -7.25 3.01
C LYS A 116 13.46 -6.92 4.31
N GLU A 117 14.57 -6.17 4.20
CA GLU A 117 15.35 -5.74 5.35
C GLU A 117 14.53 -4.86 6.29
N ASN A 118 13.73 -3.95 5.75
CA ASN A 118 12.87 -3.08 6.54
C ASN A 118 11.78 -3.87 7.26
N LEU A 119 11.11 -4.82 6.60
CA LEU A 119 10.13 -5.71 7.23
C LEU A 119 10.75 -6.57 8.33
N ALA A 120 11.97 -7.05 8.14
CA ALA A 120 12.66 -7.88 9.14
C ALA A 120 12.88 -7.14 10.48
N LYS A 121 12.98 -5.80 10.47
CA LYS A 121 13.09 -4.98 11.69
C LYS A 121 11.82 -5.04 12.56
N LEU A 122 10.67 -5.38 11.98
CA LEU A 122 9.36 -5.39 12.66
C LEU A 122 8.94 -6.78 13.13
N GLN A 123 9.74 -7.81 12.86
CA GLN A 123 9.53 -9.18 13.33
C GLN A 123 8.17 -9.79 12.93
N PHE A 124 7.60 -9.37 11.81
CA PHE A 124 6.44 -10.05 11.25
C PHE A 124 6.78 -11.50 10.90
N GLY A 125 5.85 -12.41 11.10
CA GLY A 125 5.99 -13.81 10.76
C GLY A 125 6.05 -14.06 9.24
N SER A 126 6.09 -15.32 8.85
CA SER A 126 6.18 -15.73 7.44
C SER A 126 4.95 -15.37 6.58
N HIS A 127 3.89 -14.87 7.20
CA HIS A 127 2.68 -14.40 6.53
C HIS A 127 2.87 -13.02 5.86
N CYS A 128 3.96 -12.33 6.16
CA CYS A 128 4.28 -11.00 5.66
C CYS A 128 5.56 -11.06 4.83
N ARG A 129 5.47 -10.83 3.51
CA ARG A 129 6.59 -11.02 2.59
C ARG A 129 6.62 -9.94 1.52
N ILE A 130 7.84 -9.65 1.05
CA ILE A 130 8.08 -8.92 -0.20
C ILE A 130 8.85 -9.84 -1.14
N GLN A 131 8.46 -9.85 -2.41
CA GLN A 131 9.19 -10.55 -3.46
C GLN A 131 9.29 -9.71 -4.73
N ARG A 132 10.17 -10.12 -5.63
CA ARG A 132 10.26 -9.53 -6.95
C ARG A 132 8.98 -9.78 -7.74
N ALA A 133 8.45 -8.72 -8.36
CA ALA A 133 7.36 -8.83 -9.31
C ALA A 133 7.78 -9.68 -10.54
N GLY A 134 6.85 -10.50 -11.03
CA GLY A 134 7.04 -11.26 -12.27
C GLY A 134 6.80 -10.42 -13.51
N GLU A 135 6.76 -11.09 -14.68
CA GLU A 135 6.47 -10.45 -15.98
C GLU A 135 5.00 -10.09 -16.17
N LYS A 136 4.12 -10.64 -15.33
CA LYS A 136 2.68 -10.36 -15.34
C LYS A 136 2.30 -9.55 -14.12
N LEU A 137 1.30 -8.69 -14.28
CA LEU A 137 0.80 -7.86 -13.18
C LEU A 137 0.16 -8.73 -12.07
N GLY A 138 0.58 -8.51 -10.85
CA GLY A 138 0.11 -9.25 -9.68
C GLY A 138 0.64 -10.68 -9.61
N LEU A 139 -0.21 -11.60 -9.15
CA LEU A 139 0.05 -13.03 -9.01
C LEU A 139 -1.06 -13.84 -9.69
N PRO A 140 -1.03 -14.00 -11.00
CA PRO A 140 -2.06 -14.72 -11.74
C PRO A 140 -2.26 -16.15 -11.21
N GLY A 141 -3.53 -16.52 -10.99
CA GLY A 141 -3.92 -17.83 -10.42
C GLY A 141 -4.12 -17.79 -8.91
N GLU A 142 -3.77 -16.69 -8.24
CA GLU A 142 -4.12 -16.46 -6.84
C GLU A 142 -5.30 -15.49 -6.72
N GLN A 143 -6.00 -15.53 -5.59
CA GLN A 143 -7.09 -14.59 -5.27
C GLN A 143 -6.86 -13.95 -3.90
N PHE A 144 -7.20 -12.66 -3.82
CA PHE A 144 -6.97 -11.80 -2.67
C PHE A 144 -8.27 -11.15 -2.19
N ASP A 145 -8.36 -10.90 -0.88
CA ASP A 145 -9.45 -10.13 -0.29
C ASP A 145 -9.25 -8.63 -0.59
N ARG A 146 -7.99 -8.20 -0.62
CA ARG A 146 -7.60 -6.80 -0.89
C ARG A 146 -6.42 -6.76 -1.84
N ILE A 147 -6.49 -5.85 -2.80
CA ILE A 147 -5.36 -5.54 -3.70
C ILE A 147 -5.11 -4.04 -3.64
N LEU A 148 -3.90 -3.65 -3.28
CA LEU A 148 -3.44 -2.27 -3.33
C LEU A 148 -2.41 -2.13 -4.43
N VAL A 149 -2.52 -1.07 -5.24
CA VAL A 149 -1.50 -0.71 -6.22
C VAL A 149 -0.96 0.67 -5.89
N SER A 150 0.35 0.77 -5.65
CA SER A 150 1.02 1.99 -5.20
C SER A 150 1.75 2.74 -6.32
N ALA A 151 1.39 2.46 -7.58
CA ALA A 151 1.88 3.13 -8.78
C ALA A 151 0.74 3.38 -9.77
N SER A 152 0.84 4.40 -10.62
CA SER A 152 -0.24 4.79 -11.53
C SER A 152 -0.24 4.01 -12.83
N ALA A 153 -1.33 3.34 -13.14
CA ALA A 153 -1.58 2.74 -14.46
C ALA A 153 -2.09 3.80 -15.46
N ASP A 154 -1.83 3.57 -16.75
CA ASP A 154 -2.41 4.40 -17.83
C ASP A 154 -3.88 4.06 -18.07
N GLU A 155 -4.24 2.79 -17.88
CA GLU A 155 -5.59 2.24 -18.03
C GLU A 155 -5.89 1.28 -16.88
N ILE A 156 -7.17 0.98 -16.66
CA ILE A 156 -7.59 0.03 -15.62
C ILE A 156 -7.12 -1.38 -16.00
N PRO A 157 -6.24 -2.03 -15.21
CA PRO A 157 -5.74 -3.36 -15.52
C PRO A 157 -6.78 -4.43 -15.13
N GLU A 158 -7.59 -4.87 -16.09
CA GLU A 158 -8.68 -5.81 -15.85
C GLU A 158 -8.19 -7.17 -15.31
N GLU A 159 -6.94 -7.55 -15.57
CA GLU A 159 -6.33 -8.78 -15.04
C GLU A 159 -6.28 -8.84 -13.51
N LEU A 160 -6.34 -7.71 -12.82
CA LEU A 160 -6.42 -7.69 -11.36
C LEU A 160 -7.81 -8.10 -10.83
N PHE A 161 -8.87 -7.95 -11.63
CA PHE A 161 -10.20 -8.40 -11.22
C PHE A 161 -10.32 -9.92 -11.13
N PHE A 162 -9.53 -10.66 -11.92
CA PHE A 162 -9.45 -12.13 -11.81
C PHE A 162 -8.70 -12.59 -10.56
N GLN A 163 -7.86 -11.70 -10.00
CA GLN A 163 -7.11 -11.92 -8.76
C GLN A 163 -7.86 -11.40 -7.53
N LEU A 164 -9.06 -10.86 -7.69
CA LEU A 164 -9.89 -10.34 -6.61
C LEU A 164 -11.01 -11.34 -6.30
N LYS A 165 -11.16 -11.71 -5.03
CA LYS A 165 -12.28 -12.52 -4.54
C LYS A 165 -13.60 -11.75 -4.69
N ILE A 166 -14.73 -12.46 -4.76
CA ILE A 166 -16.06 -11.84 -4.59
C ILE A 166 -16.11 -11.22 -3.19
N GLY A 167 -16.57 -9.97 -3.09
CA GLY A 167 -16.52 -9.14 -1.88
C GLY A 167 -15.19 -8.41 -1.69
N GLY A 168 -14.17 -8.74 -2.47
CA GLY A 168 -12.85 -8.12 -2.40
C GLY A 168 -12.82 -6.69 -2.94
N ILE A 169 -11.78 -5.93 -2.53
CA ILE A 169 -11.59 -4.52 -2.90
C ILE A 169 -10.20 -4.34 -3.52
N LEU A 170 -10.16 -3.66 -4.67
CA LEU A 170 -8.95 -3.16 -5.33
C LEU A 170 -8.92 -1.64 -5.21
N VAL A 171 -7.79 -1.09 -4.77
CA VAL A 171 -7.51 0.35 -4.80
C VAL A 171 -6.27 0.58 -5.68
N ILE A 172 -6.41 1.41 -6.70
CA ILE A 172 -5.38 1.63 -7.71
C ILE A 172 -5.42 3.06 -8.24
N PRO A 173 -4.27 3.73 -8.35
CA PRO A 173 -4.16 4.96 -9.13
C PRO A 173 -4.22 4.65 -10.63
N VAL A 174 -5.04 5.41 -11.36
CA VAL A 174 -5.06 5.42 -12.83
C VAL A 174 -4.97 6.88 -13.28
N ARG A 175 -3.90 7.24 -13.99
CA ARG A 175 -3.58 8.63 -14.35
C ARG A 175 -3.56 9.56 -13.13
N ASN A 176 -4.53 10.50 -13.02
CA ASN A 176 -4.59 11.49 -11.94
C ASN A 176 -5.69 11.19 -10.90
N SER A 177 -6.21 9.96 -10.90
CA SER A 177 -7.29 9.54 -9.99
C SER A 177 -6.91 8.28 -9.24
N ILE A 178 -7.40 8.13 -8.01
CA ILE A 178 -7.44 6.84 -7.32
C ILE A 178 -8.82 6.23 -7.58
N PHE A 179 -8.82 4.97 -7.99
CA PHE A 179 -10.03 4.18 -8.13
C PHE A 179 -10.14 3.14 -7.02
N LYS A 180 -11.36 2.98 -6.50
CA LYS A 180 -11.77 1.86 -5.68
C LYS A 180 -12.71 0.99 -6.49
N PHE A 181 -12.39 -0.29 -6.60
CA PHE A 181 -13.26 -1.29 -7.20
C PHE A 181 -13.66 -2.31 -6.15
N LYS A 182 -14.96 -2.66 -6.10
CA LYS A 182 -15.48 -3.73 -5.26
C LYS A 182 -16.12 -4.80 -6.13
N LYS A 183 -15.60 -6.03 -6.07
CA LYS A 183 -16.12 -7.16 -6.83
C LYS A 183 -17.37 -7.72 -6.14
N ILE A 184 -18.55 -7.46 -6.69
CA ILE A 184 -19.82 -7.91 -6.14
C ILE A 184 -20.16 -9.33 -6.60
N SER A 185 -19.87 -9.64 -7.87
CA SER A 185 -19.96 -10.97 -8.48
C SER A 185 -18.92 -11.10 -9.59
N GLU A 186 -18.87 -12.24 -10.30
CA GLU A 186 -17.93 -12.40 -11.41
C GLU A 186 -18.19 -11.39 -12.55
N ASP A 187 -19.42 -10.97 -12.75
CA ASP A 187 -19.83 -10.07 -13.83
C ASP A 187 -20.17 -8.65 -13.34
N ASN A 188 -20.02 -8.36 -12.04
CA ASN A 188 -20.39 -7.06 -11.47
C ASN A 188 -19.31 -6.51 -10.55
N ILE A 189 -18.75 -5.36 -10.97
CA ILE A 189 -17.74 -4.61 -10.22
C ILE A 189 -18.23 -3.19 -10.04
N GLU A 190 -18.43 -2.79 -8.80
CA GLU A 190 -18.70 -1.40 -8.44
C GLU A 190 -17.41 -0.59 -8.43
N ARG A 191 -17.49 0.69 -8.84
CA ARG A 191 -16.35 1.59 -8.83
C ARG A 191 -16.66 2.93 -8.21
N GLU A 192 -15.67 3.49 -7.53
CA GLU A 192 -15.63 4.88 -7.11
C GLU A 192 -14.36 5.52 -7.65
N GLU A 193 -14.39 6.82 -7.93
CA GLU A 193 -13.24 7.58 -8.46
C GLU A 193 -12.97 8.82 -7.62
N PHE A 194 -11.69 9.06 -7.30
CA PHE A 194 -11.22 10.17 -6.49
C PHE A 194 -10.11 10.92 -7.22
N TYR A 195 -10.35 12.16 -7.62
CA TYR A 195 -9.43 12.99 -8.40
C TYR A 195 -8.37 13.68 -7.54
N GLY A 196 -7.26 14.08 -8.18
CA GLY A 196 -6.27 14.98 -7.60
C GLY A 196 -5.04 14.28 -7.01
N PHE A 197 -4.72 13.07 -7.48
CA PHE A 197 -3.56 12.30 -7.04
C PHE A 197 -2.55 12.10 -8.16
N VAL A 198 -1.26 12.10 -7.81
CA VAL A 198 -0.15 11.87 -8.73
C VAL A 198 0.76 10.79 -8.16
N PHE A 199 1.07 9.80 -8.97
CA PHE A 199 1.94 8.67 -8.62
C PHE A 199 3.00 8.44 -9.68
N VAL A 200 4.07 7.73 -9.30
CA VAL A 200 5.02 7.17 -10.26
C VAL A 200 4.33 6.16 -11.19
N PRO A 201 4.81 5.99 -12.44
CA PRO A 201 4.19 5.06 -13.38
C PRO A 201 4.26 3.60 -12.91
N LEU A 202 3.16 2.86 -13.10
CA LEU A 202 3.14 1.41 -12.96
C LEU A 202 3.80 0.78 -14.20
N ILE A 203 4.82 -0.03 -13.97
CA ILE A 203 5.57 -0.72 -15.03
C ILE A 203 5.63 -2.22 -14.66
N TYR A 204 5.18 -3.09 -15.55
CA TYR A 204 5.15 -4.55 -15.39
C TYR A 204 5.41 -5.26 -16.71
#